data_a2b4f7606cad918e94dc6498d4e0880c
#
_entry.id   a2b4f7606cad918e94dc6498d4e0880c
#
_cell.length_a   1.000
_cell.length_b   1.000
_cell.length_c   1.000
_cell.angle_alpha   90.00
_cell.angle_beta   90.00
_cell.angle_gamma   90.00
#
_symmetry.space_group_name_H-M   'P 1'
#
loop_
_entity.id
_entity.type
_entity.pdbx_description
1 polymer ?
#
loop_
_entity_poly.entity_id
_entity_poly.type
_entity_poly.pdbx_seq_one_letter_code
_entity_poly.pdbx_strand_id
1 'polypeptide(L)'
;MKPKAITFDSVFEKHWHKYLKGLTGKQKEHLRERLAIFKEDAFDKRLKTHRLKGNLKEYYAFSTSYSDRIVFEIIEEEVVYFVEIGDHDVCY
;
A
#
# COMPACT_ATOMS: atom_id res chain seq x y z
N MET A 1 -8.46 10.65 4.62
CA MET A 1 -7.54 11.51 3.86
C MET A 1 -7.52 11.05 2.40
N LYS A 2 -7.87 11.94 1.52
CA LYS A 2 -7.84 11.64 0.08
C LYS A 2 -6.47 12.02 -0.47
N PRO A 3 -5.67 11.07 -0.96
CA PRO A 3 -4.35 11.40 -1.49
C PRO A 3 -4.43 12.34 -2.69
N LYS A 4 -3.63 13.39 -2.68
CA LYS A 4 -3.50 14.30 -3.82
C LYS A 4 -2.72 13.65 -4.95
N ALA A 5 -1.71 12.86 -4.59
CA ALA A 5 -0.87 12.15 -5.53
C ALA A 5 -0.29 10.93 -4.84
N ILE A 6 0.01 9.91 -5.62
CA ILE A 6 0.69 8.70 -5.16
C ILE A 6 1.98 8.61 -5.96
N THR A 7 3.10 8.51 -5.28
CA THR A 7 4.41 8.38 -5.90
C THR A 7 5.13 7.16 -5.36
N PHE A 8 6.20 6.75 -6.01
CA PHE A 8 7.00 5.60 -5.60
C PHE A 8 8.34 5.66 -6.35
N ASP A 9 9.33 4.92 -5.86
CA ASP A 9 10.62 4.86 -6.51
C ASP A 9 10.76 3.58 -7.35
N SER A 10 11.93 3.43 -7.99
CA SER A 10 12.21 2.28 -8.86
C SER A 10 12.28 0.97 -8.09
N VAL A 11 12.63 1.01 -6.81
CA VAL A 11 12.67 -0.20 -5.98
C VAL A 11 11.27 -0.73 -5.75
N PHE A 12 10.34 0.15 -5.36
CA PHE A 12 8.94 -0.23 -5.21
C PHE A 12 8.36 -0.75 -6.52
N GLU A 13 8.62 -0.04 -7.63
CA GLU A 13 8.12 -0.44 -8.94
C GLU A 13 8.56 -1.86 -9.30
N LYS A 14 9.80 -2.20 -9.01
CA LYS A 14 10.34 -3.54 -9.26
C LYS A 14 9.60 -4.58 -8.43
N HIS A 15 9.40 -4.32 -7.14
CA HIS A 15 8.66 -5.23 -6.26
C HIS A 15 7.20 -5.34 -6.67
N TRP A 16 6.61 -4.24 -7.13
CA TRP A 16 5.23 -4.20 -7.63
C TRP A 16 5.04 -5.12 -8.83
N HIS A 17 5.94 -5.03 -9.81
CA HIS A 17 5.85 -5.88 -11.00
C HIS A 17 5.99 -7.36 -10.64
N LYS A 18 6.91 -7.68 -9.74
CA LYS A 18 7.09 -9.04 -9.27
C LYS A 18 5.84 -9.56 -8.56
N TYR A 19 5.26 -8.72 -7.71
CA TYR A 19 4.05 -9.05 -6.98
C TYR A 19 2.89 -9.35 -7.93
N LEU A 20 2.70 -8.50 -8.93
CA LEU A 20 1.63 -8.69 -9.91
C LEU A 20 1.74 -10.00 -10.68
N LYS A 21 2.95 -10.42 -11.00
CA LYS A 21 3.16 -11.68 -11.72
C LYS A 21 2.65 -12.89 -10.97
N GLY A 22 2.61 -12.83 -9.65
CA GLY A 22 2.15 -13.93 -8.83
C GLY A 22 0.64 -13.97 -8.60
N LEU A 23 -0.09 -13.00 -9.11
CA LEU A 23 -1.53 -12.90 -8.87
C LEU A 23 -2.35 -13.49 -10.01
N THR A 24 -3.47 -14.14 -9.63
CA THR A 24 -4.49 -14.54 -10.61
C THR A 24 -5.24 -13.31 -11.09
N GLY A 25 -6.04 -13.46 -12.15
CA GLY A 25 -6.87 -12.37 -12.63
C GLY A 25 -7.83 -11.85 -11.57
N LYS A 26 -8.38 -12.75 -10.77
CA LYS A 26 -9.32 -12.41 -9.70
C LYS A 26 -8.63 -11.62 -8.59
N GLN A 27 -7.41 -12.01 -8.25
CA GLN A 27 -6.61 -11.30 -7.26
C GLN A 27 -6.21 -9.91 -7.73
N LYS A 28 -5.90 -9.77 -9.01
CA LYS A 28 -5.59 -8.45 -9.60
C LYS A 28 -6.80 -7.52 -9.55
N GLU A 29 -7.99 -8.08 -9.80
CA GLU A 29 -9.23 -7.33 -9.71
C GLU A 29 -9.46 -6.82 -8.29
N HIS A 30 -9.26 -7.69 -7.30
CA HIS A 30 -9.38 -7.34 -5.90
C HIS A 30 -8.39 -6.23 -5.52
N LEU A 31 -7.15 -6.36 -5.97
CA LEU A 31 -6.13 -5.35 -5.72
C LEU A 31 -6.53 -3.99 -6.32
N ARG A 32 -7.07 -4.01 -7.54
CA ARG A 32 -7.52 -2.79 -8.21
C ARG A 32 -8.63 -2.11 -7.40
N GLU A 33 -9.56 -2.88 -6.86
CA GLU A 33 -10.62 -2.35 -6.01
C GLU A 33 -10.06 -1.71 -4.74
N ARG A 34 -9.08 -2.36 -4.12
CA ARG A 34 -8.46 -1.82 -2.90
C ARG A 34 -7.73 -0.52 -3.19
N LEU A 35 -7.04 -0.44 -4.31
CA LEU A 35 -6.36 0.79 -4.71
C LEU A 35 -7.35 1.91 -5.01
N ALA A 36 -8.50 1.57 -5.59
CA ALA A 36 -9.54 2.57 -5.84
C ALA A 36 -10.07 3.15 -4.53
N ILE A 37 -10.27 2.30 -3.53
CA ILE A 37 -10.68 2.74 -2.20
C ILE A 37 -9.62 3.67 -1.61
N PHE A 38 -8.36 3.26 -1.69
CA PHE A 38 -7.24 4.06 -1.16
C PHE A 38 -7.18 5.45 -1.78
N LYS A 39 -7.42 5.54 -3.08
CA LYS A 39 -7.39 6.82 -3.78
C LYS A 39 -8.50 7.78 -3.31
N GLU A 40 -9.60 7.24 -2.83
CA GLU A 40 -10.68 8.04 -2.29
C GLU A 40 -10.47 8.38 -0.83
N ASP A 41 -9.92 7.45 -0.06
CA ASP A 41 -9.62 7.67 1.35
C ASP A 41 -8.58 6.64 1.81
N ALA A 42 -7.37 7.13 2.03
CA ALA A 42 -6.25 6.28 2.47
C ALA A 42 -6.50 5.62 3.83
N PHE A 43 -7.39 6.18 4.64
CA PHE A 43 -7.71 5.65 5.96
C PHE A 43 -9.09 5.02 6.04
N ASP A 44 -9.66 4.64 4.88
CA ASP A 44 -10.92 3.92 4.86
C ASP A 44 -10.77 2.64 5.68
N LYS A 45 -11.72 2.37 6.58
CA LYS A 45 -11.61 1.24 7.51
C LYS A 45 -11.57 -0.12 6.82
N ARG A 46 -12.05 -0.22 5.59
CA ARG A 46 -11.98 -1.47 4.83
C ARG A 46 -10.53 -1.84 4.51
N LEU A 47 -9.64 -0.87 4.47
CA LEU A 47 -8.22 -1.07 4.18
C LEU A 47 -7.42 -1.44 5.42
N LYS A 48 -7.99 -1.26 6.61
CA LYS A 48 -7.31 -1.49 7.88
C LYS A 48 -6.01 -0.70 8.00
N THR A 49 -6.00 0.49 7.45
CA THR A 49 -4.82 1.36 7.47
C THR A 49 -4.42 1.68 8.90
N HIS A 50 -3.15 1.51 9.21
CA HIS A 50 -2.65 1.79 10.55
C HIS A 50 -1.19 2.22 10.49
N ARG A 51 -0.78 2.90 11.55
CA ARG A 51 0.59 3.37 11.69
C ARG A 51 1.46 2.23 12.20
N LEU A 52 2.65 2.08 11.63
CA LEU A 52 3.59 1.06 12.06
C LEU A 52 4.30 1.49 13.34
N LYS A 53 4.74 0.51 14.13
CA LYS A 53 5.36 0.74 15.43
C LYS A 53 6.87 0.61 15.36
N GLY A 54 7.55 1.09 16.41
CA GLY A 54 8.99 0.99 16.54
C GLY A 54 9.72 1.94 15.60
N ASN A 55 10.75 1.42 14.95
CA ASN A 55 11.55 2.21 14.02
C ASN A 55 10.79 2.60 12.75
N LEU A 56 9.60 2.02 12.55
CA LEU A 56 8.78 2.27 11.37
C LEU A 56 7.62 3.21 11.69
N LYS A 57 7.71 3.95 12.79
CA LYS A 57 6.61 4.81 13.26
C LYS A 57 6.18 5.90 12.30
N GLU A 58 7.02 6.26 11.34
CA GLU A 58 6.69 7.28 10.34
C GLU A 58 5.95 6.68 9.12
N TYR A 59 5.80 5.39 9.11
CA TYR A 59 5.16 4.68 8.01
C TYR A 59 3.81 4.15 8.42
N TYR A 60 2.98 3.94 7.40
CA TYR A 60 1.66 3.35 7.55
C TYR A 60 1.59 2.13 6.65
N ALA A 61 0.62 1.27 6.90
CA ALA A 61 0.36 0.14 6.02
C ALA A 61 -1.14 -0.03 5.82
N PHE A 62 -1.54 -0.47 4.63
CA PHE A 62 -2.92 -0.85 4.38
C PHE A 62 -2.97 -2.21 3.71
N SER A 63 -4.07 -2.94 3.94
CA SER A 63 -4.23 -4.29 3.42
C SER A 63 -4.64 -4.27 1.96
N THR A 64 -3.91 -5.01 1.13
CA THR A 64 -4.27 -5.23 -0.26
C THR A 64 -4.96 -6.59 -0.44
N SER A 65 -4.73 -7.51 0.52
CA SER A 65 -5.41 -8.79 0.58
C SER A 65 -5.38 -9.26 2.02
N TYR A 66 -5.86 -10.48 2.29
CA TYR A 66 -5.84 -11.04 3.63
C TYR A 66 -4.44 -11.04 4.24
N SER A 67 -3.43 -11.38 3.47
CA SER A 67 -2.06 -11.52 3.97
C SER A 67 -1.09 -10.44 3.51
N ASP A 68 -1.48 -9.63 2.54
CA ASP A 68 -0.54 -8.68 1.91
C ASP A 68 -0.87 -7.23 2.24
N ARG A 69 0.18 -6.40 2.23
CA ARG A 69 0.09 -4.99 2.60
C ARG A 69 0.95 -4.14 1.70
N ILE A 70 0.57 -2.87 1.57
CA ILE A 70 1.45 -1.84 1.02
C ILE A 70 1.83 -0.92 2.18
N VAL A 71 3.13 -0.68 2.32
CA VAL A 71 3.67 0.28 3.28
C VAL A 71 3.84 1.61 2.57
N PHE A 72 3.41 2.69 3.20
CA PHE A 72 3.50 4.02 2.61
C PHE A 72 3.84 5.07 3.65
N GLU A 73 4.27 6.22 3.14
CA GLU A 73 4.62 7.39 3.91
C GLU A 73 3.83 8.58 3.38
N ILE A 74 3.45 9.49 4.27
CA ILE A 74 2.82 10.74 3.86
C ILE A 74 3.91 11.80 3.90
N ILE A 75 4.33 12.28 2.73
CA ILE A 75 5.53 13.13 2.62
C ILE A 75 5.26 14.61 2.62
N GLU A 76 4.15 15.06 2.14
CA GLU A 76 3.76 16.47 2.16
C GLU A 76 2.25 16.50 2.20
N GLU A 77 1.63 17.65 2.08
CA GLU A 77 0.20 17.80 2.08
C GLU A 77 -0.52 16.72 1.25
N GLU A 78 -0.83 15.60 1.89
CA GLU A 78 -1.61 14.51 1.29
C GLU A 78 -0.96 13.86 0.07
N VAL A 79 0.36 13.99 -0.09
CA VAL A 79 1.10 13.22 -1.08
C VAL A 79 1.60 11.94 -0.43
N VAL A 80 1.31 10.81 -1.05
CA VAL A 80 1.63 9.49 -0.52
C VAL A 80 2.78 8.89 -1.31
N TYR A 81 3.72 8.30 -0.60
CA TYR A 81 4.86 7.62 -1.19
C TYR A 81 4.81 6.14 -0.82
N PHE A 82 4.61 5.27 -1.82
CA PHE A 82 4.61 3.83 -1.60
C PHE A 82 6.04 3.34 -1.44
N VAL A 83 6.28 2.62 -0.36
CA VAL A 83 7.62 2.18 0.03
C VAL A 83 7.84 0.71 -0.27
N GLU A 84 6.85 -0.14 0.07
CA GLU A 84 7.03 -1.58 -0.09
C GLU A 84 5.67 -2.26 -0.25
N ILE A 85 5.68 -3.42 -0.90
CA ILE A 85 4.51 -4.29 -1.04
C ILE A 85 4.95 -5.72 -0.78
N GLY A 86 4.15 -6.46 -0.04
CA GLY A 86 4.43 -7.85 0.26
C GLY A 86 3.62 -8.33 1.44
N ASP A 87 3.99 -9.49 1.96
CA ASP A 87 3.31 -10.07 3.11
C ASP A 87 3.78 -9.43 4.41
N HIS A 88 3.25 -9.92 5.53
CA HIS A 88 3.60 -9.39 6.84
C HIS A 88 5.11 -9.43 7.13
N ASP A 89 5.78 -10.49 6.72
CA ASP A 89 7.22 -10.64 6.99
C ASP A 89 8.05 -9.65 6.20
N VAL A 90 7.60 -9.27 5.01
CA VAL A 90 8.30 -8.29 4.18
C VAL A 90 8.06 -6.87 4.69
N CYS A 91 6.84 -6.59 5.14
CA CYS A 91 6.42 -5.23 5.51
C CYS A 91 6.64 -4.89 6.98
N TYR A 92 6.95 -5.85 7.79
CA TYR A 92 7.25 -5.67 9.19
C TYR A 92 8.56 -6.39 9.52
#